data_2302a5562a85ea453194725b303ca628
#
_entry.id   2302a5562a85ea453194725b303ca628
#
_cell.length_a   1.000
_cell.length_b   1.000
_cell.length_c   1.000
_cell.angle_alpha   90.00
_cell.angle_beta   90.00
_cell.angle_gamma   90.00
#
_symmetry.space_group_name_H-M   'P 1'
#
loop_
_entity.id
_entity.type
_entity.pdbx_description
1 polymer ?
#
loop_
_entity_poly.entity_id
_entity_poly.type
_entity_poly.pdbx_seq_one_letter_code
_entity_poly.pdbx_strand_id
1 'polypeptide(L)'
;MRVTAQLIDATTGYHLWSERYDRPLKDIFALQDEIVQKIVATLKLQLTLWEQGDLVRKRTNNLEAYDYFLRGSEQFLRLTKETHAQARQMFERAVELDPQYAEAYQALGYTYLREWMFQWSPTLQNLERAFELEQQALVLDPSLPFAHVLLGWVHLWKDRQYEQAIAEAERAIALDSNNADSYMALAEILTYLGRSEEAIGWMEKAMRLNPRYPALYLRILGTAYYWTGRTEEAITVFERALARNPNWLAAHLFLAFVYSEVGREAEAKAEVAEVLRLSPAFSLEGVRQRLPLKDPADLERFLDGLREAGLK
;
A
#
# COMPACT_ATOMS: atom_id res chain seq x y z
N MET A 1 14.89 7.79 -30.07
CA MET A 1 15.16 7.82 -28.62
C MET A 1 16.55 7.29 -28.36
N ARG A 2 17.27 7.92 -27.42
CA ARG A 2 18.60 7.47 -26.97
C ARG A 2 18.51 7.12 -25.48
N VAL A 3 18.93 5.90 -25.12
CA VAL A 3 18.99 5.41 -23.74
C VAL A 3 20.42 4.96 -23.45
N THR A 4 20.95 5.35 -22.31
CA THR A 4 22.21 4.81 -21.78
C THR A 4 21.88 4.07 -20.49
N ALA A 5 22.20 2.78 -20.43
CA ALA A 5 22.01 1.96 -19.24
C ALA A 5 23.39 1.59 -18.67
N GLN A 6 23.50 1.62 -17.35
CA GLN A 6 24.75 1.30 -16.63
C GLN A 6 24.42 0.47 -15.39
N LEU A 7 25.23 -0.54 -15.14
CA LEU A 7 25.23 -1.32 -13.91
C LEU A 7 26.52 -1.05 -13.15
N ILE A 8 26.40 -0.57 -11.91
CA ILE A 8 27.52 -0.16 -11.09
C ILE A 8 27.53 -1.00 -9.82
N ASP A 9 28.68 -1.55 -9.44
CA ASP A 9 28.88 -2.18 -8.16
C ASP A 9 28.83 -1.10 -7.06
N ALA A 10 27.83 -1.19 -6.19
CA ALA A 10 27.59 -0.20 -5.14
C ALA A 10 28.68 -0.19 -4.03
N THR A 11 29.47 -1.27 -3.92
CA THR A 11 30.52 -1.40 -2.93
C THR A 11 31.83 -0.77 -3.41
N THR A 12 32.15 -0.96 -4.70
CA THR A 12 33.41 -0.57 -5.28
C THR A 12 33.34 0.69 -6.15
N GLY A 13 32.11 1.03 -6.62
CA GLY A 13 31.88 2.11 -7.57
C GLY A 13 32.28 1.80 -9.01
N TYR A 14 32.74 0.56 -9.31
CA TYR A 14 33.11 0.18 -10.66
C TYR A 14 31.91 -0.15 -11.54
N HIS A 15 31.99 0.21 -12.82
CA HIS A 15 30.99 -0.18 -13.81
C HIS A 15 31.13 -1.68 -14.11
N LEU A 16 30.09 -2.44 -13.82
CA LEU A 16 29.96 -3.84 -14.20
C LEU A 16 29.57 -3.97 -15.67
N TRP A 17 28.76 -3.02 -16.14
CA TRP A 17 28.30 -2.95 -17.51
C TRP A 17 27.80 -1.52 -17.83
N SER A 18 28.03 -1.09 -19.07
CA SER A 18 27.50 0.17 -19.63
C SER A 18 27.25 0.01 -21.11
N GLU A 19 26.07 0.37 -21.56
CA GLU A 19 25.68 0.27 -22.98
C GLU A 19 24.76 1.43 -23.37
N ARG A 20 24.88 1.86 -24.63
CA ARG A 20 24.08 2.93 -25.20
C ARG A 20 23.24 2.40 -26.34
N TYR A 21 21.95 2.70 -26.30
CA TYR A 21 20.96 2.27 -27.27
C TYR A 21 20.41 3.47 -28.02
N ASP A 22 20.46 3.43 -29.35
CA ASP A 22 19.79 4.36 -30.23
C ASP A 22 18.70 3.60 -30.98
N ARG A 23 17.42 3.76 -30.56
CA ARG A 23 16.26 3.02 -31.10
C ARG A 23 15.08 3.96 -31.38
N PRO A 24 14.17 3.63 -32.31
CA PRO A 24 12.87 4.29 -32.42
C PRO A 24 12.04 4.12 -31.14
N LEU A 25 11.17 5.08 -30.81
CA LEU A 25 10.35 5.01 -29.60
C LEU A 25 9.40 3.79 -29.59
N LYS A 26 8.93 3.36 -30.75
CA LYS A 26 8.06 2.18 -30.90
C LYS A 26 8.70 0.89 -30.40
N ASP A 27 10.04 0.84 -30.30
CA ASP A 27 10.79 -0.36 -29.90
C ASP A 27 11.14 -0.31 -28.39
N ILE A 28 10.52 0.59 -27.60
CA ILE A 28 10.86 0.81 -26.19
C ILE A 28 10.71 -0.46 -25.35
N PHE A 29 9.67 -1.24 -25.56
CA PHE A 29 9.42 -2.46 -24.79
C PHE A 29 10.47 -3.54 -25.11
N ALA A 30 10.82 -3.72 -26.39
CA ALA A 30 11.90 -4.64 -26.77
C ALA A 30 13.25 -4.20 -26.20
N LEU A 31 13.50 -2.89 -26.11
CA LEU A 31 14.68 -2.35 -25.48
C LEU A 31 14.71 -2.59 -23.97
N GLN A 32 13.58 -2.45 -23.28
CA GLN A 32 13.48 -2.77 -21.85
C GLN A 32 13.81 -4.24 -21.59
N ASP A 33 13.26 -5.16 -22.40
CA ASP A 33 13.54 -6.60 -22.30
C ASP A 33 15.04 -6.89 -22.51
N GLU A 34 15.65 -6.27 -23.52
CA GLU A 34 17.09 -6.42 -23.82
C GLU A 34 17.96 -5.95 -22.61
N ILE A 35 17.63 -4.81 -22.02
CA ILE A 35 18.35 -4.26 -20.85
C ILE A 35 18.22 -5.19 -19.65
N VAL A 36 17.00 -5.69 -19.36
CA VAL A 36 16.74 -6.60 -18.23
C VAL A 36 17.54 -7.91 -18.41
N GLN A 37 17.52 -8.53 -19.59
CA GLN A 37 18.30 -9.72 -19.88
C GLN A 37 19.80 -9.49 -19.69
N LYS A 38 20.30 -8.33 -20.08
CA LYS A 38 21.71 -7.95 -19.92
C LYS A 38 22.08 -7.83 -18.43
N ILE A 39 21.22 -7.21 -17.61
CA ILE A 39 21.42 -7.09 -16.17
C ILE A 39 21.47 -8.48 -15.52
N VAL A 40 20.50 -9.35 -15.81
CA VAL A 40 20.44 -10.71 -15.29
C VAL A 40 21.70 -11.51 -15.67
N ALA A 41 22.13 -11.44 -16.94
CA ALA A 41 23.32 -12.11 -17.39
C ALA A 41 24.61 -11.58 -16.72
N THR A 42 24.72 -10.25 -16.56
CA THR A 42 25.87 -9.60 -15.95
C THR A 42 26.03 -9.94 -14.48
N LEU A 43 24.92 -10.00 -13.75
CA LEU A 43 24.87 -10.38 -12.33
C LEU A 43 24.95 -11.89 -12.13
N LYS A 44 24.96 -12.71 -13.20
CA LYS A 44 24.96 -14.17 -13.16
C LYS A 44 23.83 -14.73 -12.27
N LEU A 45 22.68 -14.07 -12.30
CA LEU A 45 21.51 -14.50 -11.55
C LEU A 45 20.97 -15.83 -12.12
N GLN A 46 20.75 -16.81 -11.23
CA GLN A 46 20.02 -18.02 -11.56
C GLN A 46 18.54 -17.78 -11.27
N LEU A 47 17.81 -17.42 -12.30
CA LEU A 47 16.37 -17.21 -12.20
C LEU A 47 15.63 -18.52 -12.46
N THR A 48 14.56 -18.76 -11.72
CA THR A 48 13.60 -19.82 -12.01
C THR A 48 12.88 -19.54 -13.33
N LEU A 49 12.24 -20.56 -13.92
CA LEU A 49 11.42 -20.38 -15.14
C LEU A 49 10.29 -19.37 -14.94
N TRP A 50 9.74 -19.31 -13.72
CA TRP A 50 8.72 -18.33 -13.33
C TRP A 50 9.27 -16.89 -13.34
N GLU A 51 10.38 -16.65 -12.66
CA GLU A 51 11.03 -15.34 -12.60
C GLU A 51 11.48 -14.86 -13.97
N GLN A 52 11.92 -15.76 -14.86
CA GLN A 52 12.22 -15.42 -16.25
C GLN A 52 10.98 -15.00 -17.03
N GLY A 53 9.84 -15.66 -16.82
CA GLY A 53 8.56 -15.31 -17.43
C GLY A 53 8.08 -13.92 -17.00
N ASP A 54 8.20 -13.59 -15.72
CA ASP A 54 7.78 -12.30 -15.16
C ASP A 54 8.64 -11.12 -15.66
N LEU A 55 9.94 -11.33 -15.84
CA LEU A 55 10.86 -10.33 -16.40
C LEU A 55 10.58 -9.95 -17.85
N VAL A 56 10.00 -10.87 -18.64
CA VAL A 56 9.70 -10.67 -20.07
C VAL A 56 8.24 -10.28 -20.31
N ARG A 57 7.46 -10.15 -19.25
CA ARG A 57 6.04 -9.92 -19.34
C ARG A 57 5.71 -8.54 -19.91
N LYS A 58 5.06 -8.52 -21.05
CA LYS A 58 4.56 -7.30 -21.66
C LYS A 58 3.28 -6.85 -20.96
N ARG A 59 3.36 -5.75 -20.27
CA ARG A 59 2.24 -5.13 -19.56
C ARG A 59 1.20 -4.53 -20.49
N THR A 60 1.67 -3.88 -21.56
CA THR A 60 0.86 -3.33 -22.66
C THR A 60 1.70 -3.19 -23.92
N ASN A 61 1.06 -3.19 -25.10
CA ASN A 61 1.70 -2.82 -26.37
C ASN A 61 1.32 -1.39 -26.81
N ASN A 62 0.45 -0.71 -26.05
CA ASN A 62 0.00 0.64 -26.36
C ASN A 62 0.88 1.66 -25.66
N LEU A 63 1.75 2.35 -26.41
CA LEU A 63 2.68 3.34 -25.87
C LEU A 63 1.98 4.53 -25.22
N GLU A 64 0.83 4.95 -25.73
CA GLU A 64 0.07 6.06 -25.19
C GLU A 64 -0.56 5.66 -23.83
N ALA A 65 -1.13 4.45 -23.75
CA ALA A 65 -1.63 3.90 -22.50
C ALA A 65 -0.53 3.79 -21.44
N TYR A 66 0.67 3.35 -21.85
CA TYR A 66 1.83 3.25 -20.98
C TYR A 66 2.30 4.63 -20.47
N ASP A 67 2.34 5.65 -21.33
CA ASP A 67 2.69 7.02 -20.94
C ASP A 67 1.69 7.57 -19.88
N TYR A 68 0.38 7.41 -20.12
CA TYR A 68 -0.62 7.79 -19.15
C TYR A 68 -0.48 7.05 -17.82
N PHE A 69 -0.21 5.75 -17.85
CA PHE A 69 0.04 4.95 -16.66
C PHE A 69 1.25 5.46 -15.85
N LEU A 70 2.38 5.75 -16.50
CA LEU A 70 3.57 6.28 -15.84
C LEU A 70 3.34 7.66 -15.23
N ARG A 71 2.68 8.55 -15.95
CA ARG A 71 2.32 9.88 -15.43
C ARG A 71 1.33 9.79 -14.29
N GLY A 72 0.35 8.89 -14.38
CA GLY A 72 -0.58 8.59 -13.30
C GLY A 72 0.15 8.09 -12.06
N SER A 73 1.10 7.18 -12.22
CA SER A 73 1.92 6.65 -11.13
C SER A 73 2.77 7.74 -10.46
N GLU A 74 3.35 8.67 -11.22
CA GLU A 74 4.08 9.82 -10.67
C GLU A 74 3.18 10.69 -9.79
N GLN A 75 1.97 11.04 -10.26
CA GLN A 75 1.02 11.84 -9.47
C GLN A 75 0.53 11.09 -8.23
N PHE A 76 0.30 9.79 -8.36
CA PHE A 76 -0.17 8.93 -7.27
C PHE A 76 0.82 8.87 -6.07
N LEU A 77 2.12 8.97 -6.32
CA LEU A 77 3.16 8.97 -5.29
C LEU A 77 3.23 10.26 -4.47
N ARG A 78 2.66 11.37 -4.93
CA ARG A 78 2.72 12.67 -4.24
C ARG A 78 1.78 12.79 -3.03
N LEU A 79 0.85 11.85 -2.85
CA LEU A 79 -0.01 11.67 -1.67
C LEU A 79 -0.87 12.89 -1.28
N THR A 80 -1.28 13.75 -2.23
CA THR A 80 -2.28 14.80 -1.99
C THR A 80 -3.59 14.45 -2.68
N LYS A 81 -4.72 15.01 -2.20
CA LYS A 81 -6.04 14.77 -2.79
C LYS A 81 -6.10 15.20 -4.26
N GLU A 82 -5.47 16.32 -4.59
CA GLU A 82 -5.44 16.90 -5.92
C GLU A 82 -4.64 16.04 -6.91
N THR A 83 -3.40 15.64 -6.53
CA THR A 83 -2.56 14.79 -7.38
C THR A 83 -3.14 13.39 -7.51
N HIS A 84 -3.86 12.93 -6.50
CA HIS A 84 -4.56 11.66 -6.53
C HIS A 84 -5.73 11.67 -7.53
N ALA A 85 -6.52 12.73 -7.58
CA ALA A 85 -7.56 12.91 -8.60
C ALA A 85 -6.97 12.97 -10.02
N GLN A 86 -5.81 13.62 -10.20
CA GLN A 86 -5.08 13.63 -11.47
C GLN A 86 -4.59 12.24 -11.85
N ALA A 87 -4.05 11.47 -10.89
CA ALA A 87 -3.62 10.10 -11.12
C ALA A 87 -4.78 9.22 -11.61
N ARG A 88 -5.96 9.34 -10.97
CA ARG A 88 -7.16 8.63 -11.40
C ARG A 88 -7.51 8.89 -12.85
N GLN A 89 -7.60 10.15 -13.27
CA GLN A 89 -7.90 10.52 -14.65
C GLN A 89 -6.88 9.92 -15.64
N MET A 90 -5.60 9.86 -15.27
CA MET A 90 -4.56 9.28 -16.10
C MET A 90 -4.70 7.75 -16.20
N PHE A 91 -5.02 7.06 -15.10
CA PHE A 91 -5.28 5.62 -15.14
C PHE A 91 -6.57 5.28 -15.89
N GLU A 92 -7.64 6.08 -15.76
CA GLU A 92 -8.85 5.95 -16.56
C GLU A 92 -8.51 6.06 -18.06
N ARG A 93 -7.69 7.02 -18.42
CA ARG A 93 -7.26 7.18 -19.82
C ARG A 93 -6.39 6.02 -20.30
N ALA A 94 -5.51 5.47 -19.44
CA ALA A 94 -4.71 4.29 -19.80
C ALA A 94 -5.60 3.06 -20.07
N VAL A 95 -6.64 2.84 -19.25
CA VAL A 95 -7.62 1.76 -19.43
C VAL A 95 -8.46 1.95 -20.70
N GLU A 96 -8.89 3.19 -21.01
CA GLU A 96 -9.61 3.49 -22.25
C GLU A 96 -8.77 3.19 -23.50
N LEU A 97 -7.47 3.52 -23.48
CA LEU A 97 -6.55 3.33 -24.59
C LEU A 97 -6.15 1.85 -24.78
N ASP A 98 -6.05 1.11 -23.67
CA ASP A 98 -5.78 -0.32 -23.69
C ASP A 98 -6.63 -1.07 -22.65
N PRO A 99 -7.82 -1.56 -23.02
CA PRO A 99 -8.68 -2.34 -22.13
C PRO A 99 -8.11 -3.69 -21.70
N GLN A 100 -6.93 -4.10 -22.19
CA GLN A 100 -6.23 -5.31 -21.77
C GLN A 100 -5.08 -5.01 -20.77
N TYR A 101 -4.89 -3.75 -20.37
CA TYR A 101 -3.81 -3.34 -19.50
C TYR A 101 -4.17 -3.59 -18.02
N ALA A 102 -3.87 -4.78 -17.52
CA ALA A 102 -4.24 -5.24 -16.19
C ALA A 102 -3.75 -4.32 -15.05
N GLU A 103 -2.48 -3.88 -15.12
CA GLU A 103 -1.92 -3.00 -14.09
C GLU A 103 -2.56 -1.59 -14.07
N ALA A 104 -3.13 -1.15 -15.20
CA ALA A 104 -3.87 0.11 -15.22
C ALA A 104 -5.20 -0.01 -14.47
N TYR A 105 -5.91 -1.14 -14.59
CA TYR A 105 -7.09 -1.44 -13.76
C TYR A 105 -6.74 -1.50 -12.28
N GLN A 106 -5.68 -2.23 -11.91
CA GLN A 106 -5.19 -2.30 -10.53
C GLN A 106 -4.86 -0.92 -9.98
N ALA A 107 -4.10 -0.09 -10.71
CA ALA A 107 -3.75 1.26 -10.27
C ALA A 107 -4.99 2.15 -10.12
N LEU A 108 -5.96 2.02 -11.02
CA LEU A 108 -7.24 2.71 -10.95
C LEU A 108 -8.03 2.27 -9.70
N GLY A 109 -8.16 0.98 -9.45
CA GLY A 109 -8.81 0.42 -8.26
C GLY A 109 -8.16 0.92 -6.97
N TYR A 110 -6.83 0.97 -6.94
CA TYR A 110 -6.10 1.52 -5.79
C TYR A 110 -6.39 3.01 -5.55
N THR A 111 -6.72 3.80 -6.58
CA THR A 111 -7.14 5.19 -6.35
C THR A 111 -8.44 5.27 -5.55
N TYR A 112 -9.44 4.43 -5.84
CA TYR A 112 -10.69 4.38 -5.11
C TYR A 112 -10.51 3.90 -3.67
N LEU A 113 -9.68 2.87 -3.48
CA LEU A 113 -9.36 2.34 -2.16
C LEU A 113 -8.65 3.38 -1.28
N ARG A 114 -7.69 4.13 -1.84
CA ARG A 114 -7.01 5.22 -1.11
C ARG A 114 -7.94 6.35 -0.71
N GLU A 115 -8.92 6.72 -1.50
CA GLU A 115 -9.90 7.73 -1.09
C GLU A 115 -10.66 7.29 0.17
N TRP A 116 -10.98 6.01 0.27
CA TRP A 116 -11.54 5.44 1.48
C TRP A 116 -10.54 5.50 2.65
N MET A 117 -9.31 5.02 2.46
CA MET A 117 -8.28 4.95 3.49
C MET A 117 -7.90 6.32 4.07
N PHE A 118 -7.72 7.31 3.20
CA PHE A 118 -7.32 8.66 3.59
C PHE A 118 -8.50 9.59 3.93
N GLN A 119 -9.73 9.07 3.94
CA GLN A 119 -10.94 9.84 4.26
C GLN A 119 -11.20 11.03 3.31
N TRP A 120 -10.67 10.99 2.09
CA TRP A 120 -10.90 12.04 1.10
C TRP A 120 -12.30 11.96 0.50
N SER A 121 -12.83 10.76 0.34
CA SER A 121 -14.19 10.43 -0.10
C SER A 121 -14.57 9.04 0.41
N PRO A 122 -14.89 8.88 1.72
CA PRO A 122 -15.06 7.57 2.35
C PRO A 122 -16.47 6.99 2.11
N THR A 123 -16.80 6.69 0.85
CA THR A 123 -18.08 6.06 0.48
C THR A 123 -17.92 4.56 0.22
N LEU A 124 -18.93 3.77 0.57
CA LEU A 124 -18.94 2.33 0.24
C LEU A 124 -18.82 2.08 -1.27
N GLN A 125 -19.36 2.99 -2.08
CA GLN A 125 -19.24 2.94 -3.53
C GLN A 125 -17.78 2.92 -4.00
N ASN A 126 -16.88 3.61 -3.30
CA ASN A 126 -15.45 3.56 -3.61
C ASN A 126 -14.86 2.16 -3.37
N LEU A 127 -15.27 1.47 -2.30
CA LEU A 127 -14.85 0.08 -2.07
C LEU A 127 -15.44 -0.89 -3.10
N GLU A 128 -16.70 -0.68 -3.52
CA GLU A 128 -17.32 -1.47 -4.58
C GLU A 128 -16.59 -1.28 -5.90
N ARG A 129 -16.28 -0.03 -6.25
CA ARG A 129 -15.55 0.26 -7.49
C ARG A 129 -14.13 -0.29 -7.46
N ALA A 130 -13.43 -0.19 -6.33
CA ALA A 130 -12.13 -0.83 -6.16
C ALA A 130 -12.22 -2.35 -6.37
N PHE A 131 -13.20 -3.00 -5.75
CA PHE A 131 -13.43 -4.44 -5.91
C PHE A 131 -13.61 -4.85 -7.37
N GLU A 132 -14.51 -4.18 -8.12
CA GLU A 132 -14.75 -4.46 -9.54
C GLU A 132 -13.47 -4.33 -10.38
N LEU A 133 -12.70 -3.27 -10.14
CA LEU A 133 -11.48 -2.97 -10.89
C LEU A 133 -10.37 -3.99 -10.60
N GLU A 134 -10.21 -4.41 -9.35
CA GLU A 134 -9.23 -5.44 -8.99
C GLU A 134 -9.63 -6.81 -9.55
N GLN A 135 -10.93 -7.15 -9.52
CA GLN A 135 -11.40 -8.38 -10.19
C GLN A 135 -11.12 -8.33 -11.69
N GLN A 136 -11.36 -7.19 -12.34
CA GLN A 136 -11.06 -7.03 -13.76
C GLN A 136 -9.55 -7.16 -14.03
N ALA A 137 -8.71 -6.58 -13.19
CA ALA A 137 -7.25 -6.73 -13.28
C ALA A 137 -6.84 -8.21 -13.22
N LEU A 138 -7.41 -8.99 -12.28
CA LEU A 138 -7.10 -10.41 -12.11
C LEU A 138 -7.71 -11.32 -13.19
N VAL A 139 -8.82 -10.91 -13.83
CA VAL A 139 -9.33 -11.60 -15.04
C VAL A 139 -8.35 -11.45 -16.20
N LEU A 140 -7.75 -10.28 -16.35
CA LEU A 140 -6.76 -10.00 -17.39
C LEU A 140 -5.41 -10.64 -17.06
N ASP A 141 -5.05 -10.64 -15.77
CA ASP A 141 -3.78 -11.14 -15.28
C ASP A 141 -3.87 -11.69 -13.85
N PRO A 142 -4.09 -13.02 -13.71
CA PRO A 142 -4.25 -13.65 -12.39
C PRO A 142 -2.97 -13.73 -11.56
N SER A 143 -1.83 -13.27 -12.08
CA SER A 143 -0.55 -13.31 -11.38
C SER A 143 -0.09 -11.94 -10.88
N LEU A 144 -0.99 -10.96 -10.72
CA LEU A 144 -0.72 -9.66 -10.11
C LEU A 144 -0.75 -9.76 -8.58
N PRO A 145 0.39 -9.80 -7.86
CA PRO A 145 0.38 -9.96 -6.41
C PRO A 145 -0.32 -8.80 -5.72
N PHE A 146 -0.11 -7.56 -6.21
CA PHE A 146 -0.66 -6.38 -5.57
C PHE A 146 -2.18 -6.23 -5.77
N ALA A 147 -2.77 -6.78 -6.84
CA ALA A 147 -4.22 -6.83 -6.99
C ALA A 147 -4.87 -7.72 -5.91
N HIS A 148 -4.22 -8.83 -5.56
CA HIS A 148 -4.64 -9.67 -4.43
C HIS A 148 -4.52 -8.93 -3.08
N VAL A 149 -3.44 -8.15 -2.85
CA VAL A 149 -3.31 -7.27 -1.68
C VAL A 149 -4.51 -6.30 -1.58
N LEU A 150 -4.87 -5.65 -2.69
CA LEU A 150 -5.97 -4.69 -2.73
C LEU A 150 -7.33 -5.36 -2.49
N LEU A 151 -7.56 -6.54 -3.06
CA LEU A 151 -8.76 -7.33 -2.75
C LEU A 151 -8.82 -7.74 -1.28
N GLY A 152 -7.70 -8.13 -0.69
CA GLY A 152 -7.63 -8.43 0.74
C GLY A 152 -8.10 -7.26 1.60
N TRP A 153 -7.65 -6.05 1.29
CA TRP A 153 -8.13 -4.84 1.98
C TRP A 153 -9.61 -4.53 1.70
N VAL A 154 -10.08 -4.73 0.46
CA VAL A 154 -11.51 -4.51 0.16
C VAL A 154 -12.38 -5.48 0.96
N HIS A 155 -12.03 -6.77 1.02
CA HIS A 155 -12.73 -7.77 1.84
C HIS A 155 -12.75 -7.40 3.33
N LEU A 156 -11.62 -6.89 3.84
CA LEU A 156 -11.50 -6.44 5.22
C LEU A 156 -12.43 -5.26 5.53
N TRP A 157 -12.40 -4.21 4.72
CA TRP A 157 -13.08 -2.95 5.05
C TRP A 157 -14.51 -2.86 4.56
N LYS A 158 -14.87 -3.53 3.46
CA LYS A 158 -16.22 -3.49 2.92
C LYS A 158 -17.18 -4.39 3.73
N ASP A 159 -16.82 -5.65 3.87
CA ASP A 159 -17.71 -6.69 4.36
C ASP A 159 -17.19 -7.42 5.62
N ARG A 160 -16.01 -7.01 6.16
CA ARG A 160 -15.34 -7.66 7.31
C ARG A 160 -15.14 -9.17 7.08
N GLN A 161 -14.81 -9.55 5.84
CA GLN A 161 -14.58 -10.93 5.43
C GLN A 161 -13.12 -11.31 5.72
N TYR A 162 -12.78 -11.52 6.99
CA TYR A 162 -11.39 -11.70 7.44
C TYR A 162 -10.71 -12.91 6.81
N GLU A 163 -11.42 -14.02 6.64
CA GLU A 163 -10.89 -15.26 6.06
C GLU A 163 -10.56 -15.05 4.57
N GLN A 164 -11.41 -14.37 3.81
CA GLN A 164 -11.14 -14.01 2.42
C GLN A 164 -9.99 -13.00 2.32
N ALA A 165 -9.95 -12.02 3.23
CA ALA A 165 -8.86 -11.05 3.27
C ALA A 165 -7.50 -11.73 3.51
N ILE A 166 -7.42 -12.71 4.43
CA ILE A 166 -6.21 -13.51 4.66
C ILE A 166 -5.85 -14.31 3.41
N ALA A 167 -6.82 -15.02 2.81
CA ALA A 167 -6.57 -15.86 1.64
C ALA A 167 -6.00 -15.05 0.46
N GLU A 168 -6.50 -13.82 0.25
CA GLU A 168 -5.98 -12.92 -0.77
C GLU A 168 -4.54 -12.46 -0.46
N ALA A 169 -4.24 -12.08 0.78
CA ALA A 169 -2.89 -11.72 1.19
C ALA A 169 -1.90 -12.90 1.07
N GLU A 170 -2.31 -14.11 1.45
CA GLU A 170 -1.51 -15.34 1.29
C GLU A 170 -1.30 -15.67 -0.19
N ARG A 171 -2.30 -15.46 -1.03
CA ARG A 171 -2.17 -15.60 -2.48
C ARG A 171 -1.15 -14.64 -3.06
N ALA A 172 -1.17 -13.37 -2.63
CA ALA A 172 -0.17 -12.38 -3.03
C ALA A 172 1.26 -12.82 -2.65
N ILE A 173 1.45 -13.35 -1.42
CA ILE A 173 2.72 -13.88 -0.95
C ILE A 173 3.18 -15.09 -1.78
N ALA A 174 2.25 -15.98 -2.14
CA ALA A 174 2.56 -17.16 -2.95
C ALA A 174 2.98 -16.81 -4.38
N LEU A 175 2.42 -15.72 -4.93
CA LEU A 175 2.77 -15.21 -6.25
C LEU A 175 4.13 -14.48 -6.26
N ASP A 176 4.44 -13.72 -5.21
CA ASP A 176 5.73 -13.04 -5.05
C ASP A 176 6.14 -13.00 -3.58
N SER A 177 7.01 -13.93 -3.18
CA SER A 177 7.52 -14.04 -1.81
C SER A 177 8.50 -12.93 -1.42
N ASN A 178 8.90 -12.07 -2.35
CA ASN A 178 9.76 -10.91 -2.12
C ASN A 178 8.97 -9.59 -2.05
N ASN A 179 7.67 -9.64 -2.30
CA ASN A 179 6.81 -8.46 -2.22
C ASN A 179 6.53 -8.09 -0.75
N ALA A 180 7.16 -7.03 -0.28
CA ALA A 180 7.04 -6.56 1.11
C ALA A 180 5.61 -6.12 1.46
N ASP A 181 4.87 -5.54 0.51
CA ASP A 181 3.50 -5.05 0.75
C ASP A 181 2.50 -6.19 0.96
N SER A 182 2.75 -7.37 0.41
CA SER A 182 1.93 -8.57 0.67
C SER A 182 2.00 -9.01 2.14
N TYR A 183 3.19 -9.00 2.73
CA TYR A 183 3.38 -9.31 4.16
C TYR A 183 2.81 -8.22 5.06
N MET A 184 2.95 -6.96 4.67
CA MET A 184 2.36 -5.83 5.39
C MET A 184 0.83 -5.91 5.39
N ALA A 185 0.20 -6.24 4.26
CA ALA A 185 -1.25 -6.41 4.18
C ALA A 185 -1.74 -7.56 5.07
N LEU A 186 -1.06 -8.71 5.03
CA LEU A 186 -1.37 -9.84 5.92
C LEU A 186 -1.27 -9.42 7.40
N ALA A 187 -0.21 -8.71 7.78
CA ALA A 187 -0.03 -8.23 9.14
C ALA A 187 -1.14 -7.26 9.58
N GLU A 188 -1.57 -6.36 8.71
CA GLU A 188 -2.69 -5.46 9.01
C GLU A 188 -4.00 -6.22 9.24
N ILE A 189 -4.33 -7.17 8.36
CA ILE A 189 -5.52 -8.01 8.49
C ILE A 189 -5.48 -8.81 9.81
N LEU A 190 -4.35 -9.42 10.13
CA LEU A 190 -4.16 -10.18 11.37
C LEU A 190 -4.29 -9.30 12.63
N THR A 191 -3.82 -8.05 12.56
CA THR A 191 -3.95 -7.09 13.67
C THR A 191 -5.43 -6.81 13.96
N TYR A 192 -6.24 -6.55 12.93
CA TYR A 192 -7.68 -6.33 13.11
C TYR A 192 -8.45 -7.58 13.53
N LEU A 193 -7.90 -8.76 13.22
CA LEU A 193 -8.44 -10.05 13.64
C LEU A 193 -8.11 -10.41 15.10
N GLY A 194 -7.23 -9.66 15.79
CA GLY A 194 -6.76 -9.94 17.14
C GLY A 194 -5.53 -10.87 17.18
N ARG A 195 -4.90 -11.20 16.02
CA ARG A 195 -3.69 -12.04 15.92
C ARG A 195 -2.42 -11.19 15.86
N SER A 196 -2.30 -10.24 16.80
CA SER A 196 -1.28 -9.18 16.75
C SER A 196 0.15 -9.70 16.92
N GLU A 197 0.38 -10.76 17.71
CA GLU A 197 1.72 -11.39 17.82
C GLU A 197 2.22 -11.92 16.47
N GLU A 198 1.35 -12.57 15.69
CA GLU A 198 1.71 -13.04 14.36
C GLU A 198 1.95 -11.87 13.40
N ALA A 199 1.13 -10.83 13.52
CA ALA A 199 1.25 -9.61 12.71
C ALA A 199 2.63 -8.95 12.89
N ILE A 200 3.19 -8.92 14.09
CA ILE A 200 4.53 -8.37 14.36
C ILE A 200 5.58 -9.10 13.53
N GLY A 201 5.55 -10.45 13.54
CA GLY A 201 6.52 -11.26 12.78
C GLY A 201 6.45 -11.00 11.27
N TRP A 202 5.25 -10.86 10.72
CA TRP A 202 5.07 -10.53 9.30
C TRP A 202 5.50 -9.08 8.97
N MET A 203 5.24 -8.12 9.87
CA MET A 203 5.73 -6.75 9.70
C MET A 203 7.26 -6.67 9.71
N GLU A 204 7.92 -7.40 10.61
CA GLU A 204 9.38 -7.47 10.62
C GLU A 204 9.93 -8.06 9.32
N LYS A 205 9.26 -9.07 8.76
CA LYS A 205 9.64 -9.62 7.44
C LYS A 205 9.44 -8.58 6.34
N ALA A 206 8.31 -7.89 6.31
CA ALA A 206 8.04 -6.82 5.36
C ALA A 206 9.09 -5.71 5.42
N MET A 207 9.48 -5.28 6.63
CA MET A 207 10.50 -4.24 6.84
C MET A 207 11.91 -4.69 6.43
N ARG A 208 12.26 -5.98 6.57
CA ARG A 208 13.51 -6.54 6.05
C ARG A 208 13.55 -6.55 4.53
N LEU A 209 12.44 -6.88 3.87
CA LEU A 209 12.31 -6.88 2.41
C LEU A 209 12.32 -5.46 1.82
N ASN A 210 11.75 -4.50 2.55
CA ASN A 210 11.74 -3.08 2.16
C ASN A 210 12.37 -2.20 3.24
N PRO A 211 13.70 -2.01 3.28
CA PRO A 211 14.35 -1.17 4.30
C PRO A 211 13.95 0.32 4.23
N ARG A 212 13.40 0.77 3.10
CA ARG A 212 12.86 2.13 2.91
C ARG A 212 11.34 2.19 3.07
N TYR A 213 10.80 1.33 3.93
CA TYR A 213 9.36 1.19 4.15
C TYR A 213 8.66 2.54 4.43
N PRO A 214 7.43 2.71 3.92
CA PRO A 214 6.61 3.92 4.16
C PRO A 214 6.12 3.98 5.61
N ALA A 215 5.62 5.15 6.02
CA ALA A 215 5.07 5.37 7.37
C ALA A 215 3.92 4.40 7.72
N LEU A 216 3.17 3.91 6.74
CA LEU A 216 2.10 2.91 6.91
C LEU A 216 2.58 1.67 7.69
N TYR A 217 3.80 1.18 7.42
CA TYR A 217 4.35 0.03 8.14
C TYR A 217 4.50 0.31 9.64
N LEU A 218 4.92 1.53 10.00
CA LEU A 218 5.04 1.93 11.40
C LEU A 218 3.67 2.00 12.08
N ARG A 219 2.63 2.51 11.40
CA ARG A 219 1.28 2.54 11.96
C ARG A 219 0.77 1.13 12.26
N ILE A 220 0.90 0.20 11.33
CA ILE A 220 0.46 -1.19 11.51
C ILE A 220 1.23 -1.84 12.66
N LEU A 221 2.55 -1.69 12.69
CA LEU A 221 3.39 -2.23 13.75
C LEU A 221 3.03 -1.64 15.12
N GLY A 222 2.80 -0.30 15.20
CA GLY A 222 2.38 0.35 16.43
C GLY A 222 1.04 -0.16 16.93
N THR A 223 0.07 -0.39 16.02
CA THR A 223 -1.21 -0.99 16.39
C THR A 223 -1.03 -2.42 16.93
N ALA A 224 -0.18 -3.24 16.28
CA ALA A 224 0.11 -4.59 16.74
C ALA A 224 0.84 -4.60 18.10
N TYR A 225 1.80 -3.69 18.34
CA TYR A 225 2.46 -3.55 19.63
C TYR A 225 1.47 -3.18 20.73
N TYR A 226 0.55 -2.24 20.49
CA TYR A 226 -0.46 -1.88 21.48
C TYR A 226 -1.31 -3.11 21.88
N TRP A 227 -1.85 -3.84 20.93
CA TRP A 227 -2.70 -5.02 21.20
C TRP A 227 -1.94 -6.20 21.82
N THR A 228 -0.61 -6.17 21.86
CA THR A 228 0.23 -7.17 22.56
C THR A 228 0.76 -6.64 23.91
N GLY A 229 0.28 -5.47 24.39
CA GLY A 229 0.68 -4.87 25.66
C GLY A 229 2.03 -4.15 25.61
N ARG A 230 2.65 -4.01 24.43
CA ARG A 230 3.93 -3.30 24.22
C ARG A 230 3.69 -1.80 23.98
N THR A 231 3.06 -1.14 24.95
CA THR A 231 2.48 0.21 24.79
C THR A 231 3.53 1.29 24.52
N GLU A 232 4.67 1.29 25.21
CA GLU A 232 5.75 2.27 24.99
C GLU A 232 6.38 2.14 23.60
N GLU A 233 6.49 0.91 23.12
CA GLU A 233 6.97 0.65 21.75
C GLU A 233 5.94 1.12 20.71
N ALA A 234 4.65 0.93 20.98
CA ALA A 234 3.57 1.45 20.15
C ALA A 234 3.65 2.98 20.02
N ILE A 235 3.77 3.70 21.14
CA ILE A 235 3.94 5.16 21.16
C ILE A 235 5.14 5.56 20.29
N THR A 236 6.30 4.95 20.56
CA THR A 236 7.54 5.25 19.82
C THR A 236 7.38 5.11 18.31
N VAL A 237 6.72 4.04 17.84
CA VAL A 237 6.56 3.84 16.39
C VAL A 237 5.48 4.73 15.78
N PHE A 238 4.43 5.10 16.52
CA PHE A 238 3.46 6.10 16.03
C PHE A 238 4.09 7.49 15.92
N GLU A 239 4.87 7.93 16.90
CA GLU A 239 5.61 9.19 16.84
C GLU A 239 6.59 9.21 15.62
N ARG A 240 7.28 8.10 15.37
CA ARG A 240 8.14 7.95 14.17
C ARG A 240 7.32 7.99 12.87
N ALA A 241 6.10 7.46 12.87
CA ALA A 241 5.21 7.54 11.70
C ALA A 241 4.81 9.00 11.43
N LEU A 242 4.44 9.75 12.48
CA LEU A 242 4.09 11.18 12.39
C LEU A 242 5.28 12.07 12.05
N ALA A 243 6.49 11.74 12.50
CA ALA A 243 7.70 12.44 12.08
C ALA A 243 7.96 12.33 10.55
N ARG A 244 7.51 11.24 9.91
CA ARG A 244 7.59 11.05 8.45
C ARG A 244 6.42 11.68 7.70
N ASN A 245 5.23 11.67 8.29
CA ASN A 245 4.02 12.24 7.73
C ASN A 245 3.18 12.92 8.83
N PRO A 246 3.44 14.22 9.12
CA PRO A 246 2.75 14.96 10.17
C PRO A 246 1.25 15.18 9.95
N ASN A 247 0.75 14.94 8.74
CA ASN A 247 -0.67 15.09 8.42
C ASN A 247 -1.40 13.74 8.27
N TRP A 248 -0.90 12.70 8.92
CA TRP A 248 -1.52 11.39 8.79
C TRP A 248 -2.56 11.13 9.87
N LEU A 249 -3.81 11.38 9.51
CA LEU A 249 -4.96 11.28 10.39
C LEU A 249 -5.02 9.96 11.19
N ALA A 250 -4.81 8.82 10.53
CA ALA A 250 -4.89 7.51 11.20
C ALA A 250 -3.81 7.34 12.29
N ALA A 251 -2.60 7.87 12.09
CA ALA A 251 -1.55 7.78 13.10
C ALA A 251 -1.87 8.65 14.32
N HIS A 252 -2.38 9.89 14.13
CA HIS A 252 -2.89 10.74 15.20
C HIS A 252 -4.02 10.05 15.96
N LEU A 253 -4.95 9.42 15.27
CA LEU A 253 -6.09 8.74 15.87
C LEU A 253 -5.66 7.59 16.80
N PHE A 254 -4.76 6.72 16.33
CA PHE A 254 -4.25 5.61 17.14
C PHE A 254 -3.39 6.11 18.31
N LEU A 255 -2.58 7.15 18.10
CA LEU A 255 -1.76 7.73 19.16
C LEU A 255 -2.61 8.41 20.23
N ALA A 256 -3.69 9.13 19.85
CA ALA A 256 -4.66 9.69 20.77
C ALA A 256 -5.27 8.61 21.69
N PHE A 257 -5.67 7.50 21.09
CA PHE A 257 -6.20 6.37 21.84
C PHE A 257 -5.16 5.79 22.81
N VAL A 258 -3.94 5.52 22.36
CA VAL A 258 -2.89 4.95 23.20
C VAL A 258 -2.51 5.89 24.35
N TYR A 259 -2.41 7.20 24.11
CA TYR A 259 -2.17 8.19 25.17
C TYR A 259 -3.31 8.24 26.21
N SER A 260 -4.58 8.13 25.78
CA SER A 260 -5.72 8.05 26.69
C SER A 260 -5.61 6.82 27.60
N GLU A 261 -5.30 5.66 27.04
CA GLU A 261 -5.16 4.41 27.79
C GLU A 261 -4.05 4.42 28.87
N VAL A 262 -3.00 5.22 28.67
CA VAL A 262 -1.91 5.35 29.66
C VAL A 262 -2.05 6.61 30.55
N GLY A 263 -3.18 7.30 30.50
CA GLY A 263 -3.45 8.49 31.35
C GLY A 263 -2.70 9.75 30.89
N ARG A 264 -2.14 9.80 29.70
CA ARG A 264 -1.49 10.99 29.11
C ARG A 264 -2.53 11.89 28.46
N GLU A 265 -3.47 12.41 29.26
CA GLU A 265 -4.65 13.14 28.79
C GLU A 265 -4.34 14.39 27.94
N ALA A 266 -3.29 15.13 28.29
CA ALA A 266 -2.93 16.35 27.55
C ALA A 266 -2.48 16.04 26.13
N GLU A 267 -1.66 15.00 25.99
CA GLU A 267 -1.17 14.51 24.68
C GLU A 267 -2.32 13.88 23.88
N ALA A 268 -3.18 13.07 24.52
CA ALA A 268 -4.35 12.50 23.86
C ALA A 268 -5.26 13.57 23.24
N LYS A 269 -5.54 14.65 24.01
CA LYS A 269 -6.33 15.80 23.53
C LYS A 269 -5.64 16.56 22.40
N ALA A 270 -4.32 16.70 22.45
CA ALA A 270 -3.55 17.32 21.36
C ALA A 270 -3.65 16.52 20.05
N GLU A 271 -3.55 15.19 20.12
CA GLU A 271 -3.70 14.32 18.97
C GLU A 271 -5.13 14.35 18.39
N VAL A 272 -6.16 14.38 19.23
CA VAL A 272 -7.56 14.57 18.78
C VAL A 272 -7.73 15.93 18.09
N ALA A 273 -7.10 17.00 18.59
CA ALA A 273 -7.14 18.31 17.93
C ALA A 273 -6.53 18.25 16.52
N GLU A 274 -5.45 17.49 16.32
CA GLU A 274 -4.87 17.26 15.00
C GLU A 274 -5.81 16.45 14.08
N VAL A 275 -6.47 15.40 14.61
CA VAL A 275 -7.51 14.66 13.86
C VAL A 275 -8.61 15.61 13.37
N LEU A 276 -9.13 16.47 14.22
CA LEU A 276 -10.19 17.42 13.87
C LEU A 276 -9.69 18.56 12.97
N ARG A 277 -8.43 18.96 13.07
CA ARG A 277 -7.80 19.90 12.13
C ARG A 277 -7.74 19.30 10.72
N LEU A 278 -7.35 18.03 10.61
CA LEU A 278 -7.22 17.32 9.34
C LEU A 278 -8.58 16.94 8.73
N SER A 279 -9.55 16.61 9.57
CA SER A 279 -10.91 16.22 9.16
C SER A 279 -11.94 16.78 10.16
N PRO A 280 -12.45 18.00 9.95
CA PRO A 280 -13.39 18.65 10.89
C PRO A 280 -14.70 17.88 11.14
N ALA A 281 -15.12 17.04 10.21
CA ALA A 281 -16.30 16.19 10.31
C ALA A 281 -16.02 14.79 10.88
N PHE A 282 -14.80 14.52 11.36
CA PHE A 282 -14.43 13.23 11.90
C PHE A 282 -15.18 12.95 13.21
N SER A 283 -15.70 11.73 13.40
CA SER A 283 -16.57 11.40 14.52
C SER A 283 -16.38 9.95 14.98
N LEU A 284 -16.74 9.66 16.23
CA LEU A 284 -16.75 8.31 16.80
C LEU A 284 -17.66 7.35 16.01
N GLU A 285 -18.82 7.83 15.55
CA GLU A 285 -19.72 7.03 14.73
C GLU A 285 -19.03 6.64 13.40
N GLY A 286 -18.33 7.55 12.79
CA GLY A 286 -17.54 7.24 11.60
C GLY A 286 -16.42 6.22 11.86
N VAL A 287 -15.78 6.24 13.02
CA VAL A 287 -14.82 5.21 13.44
C VAL A 287 -15.50 3.86 13.57
N ARG A 288 -16.62 3.80 14.31
CA ARG A 288 -17.42 2.59 14.53
C ARG A 288 -17.79 1.86 13.23
N GLN A 289 -18.22 2.63 12.25
CA GLN A 289 -18.63 2.09 10.96
C GLN A 289 -17.46 1.54 10.14
N ARG A 290 -16.29 2.16 10.22
CA ARG A 290 -15.16 1.88 9.32
C ARG A 290 -14.08 0.98 9.91
N LEU A 291 -13.78 1.09 11.20
CA LEU A 291 -12.69 0.33 11.81
C LEU A 291 -13.04 -1.17 11.88
N PRO A 292 -12.31 -2.05 11.19
CA PRO A 292 -12.68 -3.44 11.05
C PRO A 292 -12.10 -4.30 12.18
N LEU A 293 -12.15 -3.85 13.44
CA LEU A 293 -11.81 -4.69 14.59
C LEU A 293 -12.82 -5.82 14.69
N LYS A 294 -12.34 -7.07 14.80
CA LYS A 294 -13.20 -8.25 14.87
C LYS A 294 -13.88 -8.38 16.23
N ASP A 295 -13.13 -8.10 17.30
CA ASP A 295 -13.68 -8.13 18.65
C ASP A 295 -14.46 -6.83 18.93
N PRO A 296 -15.77 -6.90 19.21
CA PRO A 296 -16.55 -5.73 19.57
C PRO A 296 -16.07 -5.04 20.84
N ALA A 297 -15.50 -5.79 21.81
CA ALA A 297 -14.98 -5.21 23.05
C ALA A 297 -13.74 -4.33 22.78
N ASP A 298 -12.87 -4.75 21.88
CA ASP A 298 -11.71 -3.95 21.45
C ASP A 298 -12.17 -2.68 20.72
N LEU A 299 -13.21 -2.78 19.90
CA LEU A 299 -13.79 -1.59 19.23
C LEU A 299 -14.38 -0.61 20.23
N GLU A 300 -15.18 -1.07 21.20
CA GLU A 300 -15.74 -0.19 22.22
C GLU A 300 -14.64 0.45 23.07
N ARG A 301 -13.62 -0.32 23.49
CA ARG A 301 -12.45 0.20 24.19
C ARG A 301 -11.73 1.29 23.40
N PHE A 302 -11.56 1.09 22.11
CA PHE A 302 -10.94 2.08 21.22
C PHE A 302 -11.78 3.37 21.16
N LEU A 303 -13.11 3.23 21.02
CA LEU A 303 -14.04 4.36 21.00
C LEU A 303 -14.11 5.11 22.33
N ASP A 304 -14.07 4.40 23.46
CA ASP A 304 -14.08 4.99 24.79
C ASP A 304 -12.81 5.81 25.03
N GLY A 305 -11.63 5.27 24.71
CA GLY A 305 -10.38 6.02 24.82
C GLY A 305 -10.36 7.29 23.95
N LEU A 306 -10.90 7.23 22.74
CA LEU A 306 -11.04 8.43 21.90
C LEU A 306 -12.06 9.43 22.45
N ARG A 307 -13.14 8.97 23.09
CA ARG A 307 -14.14 9.82 23.75
C ARG A 307 -13.53 10.55 24.95
N GLU A 308 -12.74 9.86 25.76
CA GLU A 308 -11.99 10.44 26.88
C GLU A 308 -10.97 11.47 26.40
N ALA A 309 -10.34 11.24 25.27
CA ALA A 309 -9.46 12.20 24.60
C ALA A 309 -10.20 13.41 23.99
N GLY A 310 -11.55 13.41 23.97
CA GLY A 310 -12.38 14.56 23.56
C GLY A 310 -12.98 14.45 22.15
N LEU A 311 -12.85 13.33 21.45
CA LEU A 311 -13.54 13.10 20.17
C LEU A 311 -15.04 12.83 20.43
N LYS A 312 -15.92 13.37 19.57
CA LYS A 312 -17.38 13.25 19.70
C LYS A 312 -17.98 12.36 18.61
#